data_1f5f21bb98f2e9db9cb319166a4fa50d
#
_entry.id   1f5f21bb98f2e9db9cb319166a4fa50d
#
_cell.length_a   1.000
_cell.length_b   1.000
_cell.length_c   1.000
_cell.angle_alpha   90.00
_cell.angle_beta   90.00
_cell.angle_gamma   90.00
#
_symmetry.space_group_name_H-M   'P 1'
#
loop_
_entity.id
_entity.type
_entity.pdbx_description
1 polymer ?
#
loop_
_entity_poly.entity_id
_entity_poly.type
_entity_poly.pdbx_seq_one_letter_code
_entity_poly.pdbx_strand_id
1 'polypeptide(L)'
;MSVKKYDKLVRDKIPEIIFNTGKKAKVYIANEIEYSAHLKKKLQEEVQEFLEDPCVQELADIQEVILSIATMNVWEELLEEERIAKNINRGGFSKRYILKEVSDK
;
A
#
# COMPACT_ATOMS: atom_id res chain seq x y z
N MET A 1 2.53 21.11 -27.40
CA MET A 1 2.50 20.60 -26.02
C MET A 1 1.90 19.21 -25.99
N SER A 2 2.48 18.33 -25.23
CA SER A 2 1.96 16.99 -25.05
C SER A 2 1.18 16.87 -23.74
N VAL A 3 0.15 16.06 -23.75
CA VAL A 3 -0.64 15.71 -22.57
C VAL A 3 -0.41 14.22 -22.31
N LYS A 4 0.10 13.92 -21.14
CA LYS A 4 0.24 12.52 -20.71
C LYS A 4 -0.89 12.22 -19.73
N LYS A 5 -1.62 11.17 -20.04
CA LYS A 5 -2.78 10.78 -19.22
C LYS A 5 -2.40 9.68 -18.23
N TYR A 6 -2.88 9.86 -17.01
CA TYR A 6 -2.79 8.88 -15.94
C TYR A 6 -4.19 8.65 -15.42
N ASP A 7 -4.39 7.58 -14.73
CA ASP A 7 -5.65 7.30 -14.06
C ASP A 7 -5.29 6.58 -12.76
N LYS A 8 -4.51 7.29 -11.92
CA LYS A 8 -3.85 6.72 -10.77
C LYS A 8 -4.11 7.54 -9.53
N LEU A 9 -4.30 6.85 -8.42
CA LEU A 9 -4.26 7.47 -7.11
C LEU A 9 -2.83 7.94 -6.85
N VAL A 10 -2.69 9.19 -6.40
CA VAL A 10 -1.40 9.79 -6.08
C VAL A 10 -1.40 10.32 -4.65
N ARG A 11 -0.21 10.49 -4.07
CA ARG A 11 -0.08 11.08 -2.73
C ARG A 11 -0.57 12.53 -2.74
N ASP A 12 -1.00 13.00 -1.60
CA ASP A 12 -1.71 14.29 -1.44
C ASP A 12 -0.93 15.50 -1.97
N LYS A 13 0.39 15.47 -1.89
CA LYS A 13 1.21 16.61 -2.31
C LYS A 13 1.66 16.56 -3.76
N ILE A 14 1.34 15.49 -4.48
CA ILE A 14 1.81 15.33 -5.86
C ILE A 14 1.29 16.43 -6.78
N PRO A 15 0.00 16.85 -6.74
CA PRO A 15 -0.45 17.95 -7.60
C PRO A 15 0.35 19.23 -7.39
N GLU A 16 0.65 19.59 -6.15
CA GLU A 16 1.47 20.75 -5.81
C GLU A 16 2.91 20.61 -6.34
N ILE A 17 3.49 19.44 -6.17
CA ILE A 17 4.84 19.15 -6.66
C ILE A 17 4.89 19.33 -8.17
N ILE A 18 3.89 18.80 -8.90
CA ILE A 18 3.80 18.94 -10.36
C ILE A 18 3.68 20.42 -10.74
N PHE A 19 2.80 21.15 -10.06
CA PHE A 19 2.63 22.58 -10.30
C PHE A 19 3.96 23.34 -10.15
N ASN A 20 4.74 23.02 -9.14
CA ASN A 20 6.02 23.65 -8.88
C ASN A 20 7.09 23.34 -9.93
N THR A 21 6.87 22.36 -10.80
CA THR A 21 7.75 22.10 -11.95
C THR A 21 7.36 22.88 -13.21
N GLY A 22 6.35 23.75 -13.11
CA GLY A 22 5.83 24.51 -14.25
C GLY A 22 4.80 23.78 -15.09
N LYS A 23 4.28 22.65 -14.58
CA LYS A 23 3.27 21.86 -15.27
C LYS A 23 1.93 21.94 -14.55
N LYS A 24 0.89 21.50 -15.20
CA LYS A 24 -0.45 21.43 -14.61
C LYS A 24 -0.83 19.98 -14.37
N ALA A 25 -1.36 19.68 -13.19
CA ALA A 25 -1.98 18.41 -12.88
C ALA A 25 -3.49 18.63 -12.86
N LYS A 26 -4.21 17.81 -13.61
CA LYS A 26 -5.67 17.76 -13.56
C LYS A 26 -6.05 16.61 -12.66
N VAL A 27 -6.71 16.91 -11.54
CA VAL A 27 -7.10 15.90 -10.56
C VAL A 27 -8.58 16.03 -10.21
N TYR A 28 -9.14 14.97 -9.68
CA TYR A 28 -10.45 15.00 -9.04
C TYR A 28 -10.38 14.17 -7.75
N ILE A 29 -11.32 14.40 -6.87
CA ILE A 29 -11.41 13.66 -5.61
C ILE A 29 -12.31 12.46 -5.83
N ALA A 30 -11.77 11.25 -5.62
CA ALA A 30 -12.50 10.01 -5.78
C ALA A 30 -13.61 9.87 -4.73
N ASN A 31 -14.74 9.28 -5.10
CA ASN A 31 -15.73 8.85 -4.13
C ASN A 31 -15.22 7.59 -3.39
N GLU A 32 -15.98 7.14 -2.39
CA GLU A 32 -15.53 6.01 -1.55
C GLU A 32 -15.32 4.73 -2.35
N ILE A 33 -16.18 4.45 -3.32
CA ILE A 33 -16.08 3.23 -4.15
C ILE A 33 -14.84 3.27 -5.00
N GLU A 34 -14.61 4.39 -5.68
CA GLU A 34 -13.42 4.61 -6.50
C GLU A 34 -12.15 4.57 -5.65
N TYR A 35 -12.17 5.23 -4.50
CA TYR A 35 -11.03 5.28 -3.60
C TYR A 35 -10.63 3.88 -3.13
N SER A 36 -11.59 3.08 -2.69
CA SER A 36 -11.34 1.69 -2.28
C SER A 36 -10.72 0.87 -3.40
N ALA A 37 -11.25 0.98 -4.61
CA ALA A 37 -10.73 0.26 -5.78
C ALA A 37 -9.30 0.69 -6.12
N HIS A 38 -9.04 2.00 -6.09
CA HIS A 38 -7.71 2.55 -6.39
C HIS A 38 -6.68 2.22 -5.32
N LEU A 39 -7.07 2.15 -4.05
CA LEU A 39 -6.16 1.72 -2.98
C LEU A 39 -5.72 0.27 -3.17
N LYS A 40 -6.63 -0.62 -3.55
CA LYS A 40 -6.29 -2.02 -3.84
C LYS A 40 -5.35 -2.14 -5.02
N LYS A 41 -5.62 -1.39 -6.08
CA LYS A 41 -4.77 -1.33 -7.25
C LYS A 41 -3.38 -0.78 -6.91
N LYS A 42 -3.35 0.26 -6.08
CA LYS A 42 -2.12 0.87 -5.60
C LYS A 42 -1.30 -0.12 -4.78
N LEU A 43 -1.94 -0.91 -3.94
CA LEU A 43 -1.27 -1.95 -3.17
C LEU A 43 -0.57 -2.97 -4.07
N GLN A 44 -1.25 -3.44 -5.12
CA GLN A 44 -0.66 -4.36 -6.10
C GLN A 44 0.54 -3.72 -6.79
N GLU A 45 0.40 -2.46 -7.21
CA GLU A 45 1.45 -1.71 -7.88
C GLU A 45 2.70 -1.55 -7.00
N GLU A 46 2.52 -1.13 -5.75
CA GLU A 46 3.64 -0.91 -4.84
C GLU A 46 4.32 -2.22 -4.43
N VAL A 47 3.56 -3.30 -4.27
CA VAL A 47 4.13 -4.62 -4.02
C VAL A 47 4.99 -5.06 -5.21
N GLN A 48 4.51 -4.86 -6.44
CA GLN A 48 5.27 -5.21 -7.63
C GLN A 48 6.56 -4.41 -7.74
N GLU A 49 6.51 -3.12 -7.46
CA GLU A 49 7.70 -2.27 -7.45
C GLU A 49 8.72 -2.72 -6.42
N PHE A 50 8.27 -3.13 -5.23
CA PHE A 50 9.15 -3.67 -4.20
C PHE A 50 9.82 -4.97 -4.66
N LEU A 51 9.07 -5.87 -5.31
CA LEU A 51 9.60 -7.13 -5.77
C LEU A 51 10.64 -6.96 -6.88
N GLU A 52 10.49 -5.92 -7.70
CA GLU A 52 11.45 -5.59 -8.77
C GLU A 52 12.69 -4.88 -8.25
N ASP A 53 12.54 -4.03 -7.23
CA ASP A 53 13.64 -3.24 -6.65
C ASP A 53 13.46 -3.15 -5.13
N PRO A 54 13.81 -4.21 -4.40
CA PRO A 54 13.62 -4.22 -2.94
C PRO A 54 14.46 -3.16 -2.25
N CYS A 55 13.79 -2.18 -1.66
CA CYS A 55 14.44 -1.11 -0.89
C CYS A 55 13.47 -0.57 0.15
N VAL A 56 14.00 0.19 1.11
CA VAL A 56 13.20 0.71 2.20
C VAL A 56 12.13 1.69 1.70
N GLN A 57 12.42 2.47 0.66
CA GLN A 57 11.47 3.42 0.09
C GLN A 57 10.24 2.71 -0.45
N GLU A 58 10.43 1.62 -1.20
CA GLU A 58 9.31 0.85 -1.74
C GLU A 58 8.52 0.14 -0.65
N LEU A 59 9.20 -0.32 0.41
CA LEU A 59 8.51 -0.92 1.55
C LEU A 59 7.67 0.12 2.30
N ALA A 60 8.18 1.36 2.43
CA ALA A 60 7.45 2.46 3.03
C ALA A 60 6.20 2.83 2.22
N ASP A 61 6.29 2.76 0.88
CA ASP A 61 5.14 3.00 0.02
C ASP A 61 4.04 1.95 0.22
N ILE A 62 4.41 0.67 0.36
CA ILE A 62 3.46 -0.39 0.69
C ILE A 62 2.79 -0.11 2.04
N GLN A 63 3.59 0.25 3.05
CA GLN A 63 3.08 0.54 4.39
C GLN A 63 2.08 1.69 4.36
N GLU A 64 2.37 2.75 3.61
CA GLU A 64 1.46 3.90 3.51
C GLU A 64 0.11 3.49 2.89
N VAL A 65 0.12 2.66 1.87
CA VAL A 65 -1.11 2.15 1.26
C VAL A 65 -1.91 1.31 2.25
N ILE A 66 -1.23 0.43 3.01
CA ILE A 66 -1.87 -0.38 4.06
C ILE A 66 -2.54 0.51 5.11
N LEU A 67 -1.83 1.55 5.58
CA LEU A 67 -2.38 2.49 6.56
C LEU A 67 -3.57 3.26 6.00
N SER A 68 -3.53 3.65 4.73
CA SER A 68 -4.65 4.33 4.07
C SER A 68 -5.87 3.44 3.96
N ILE A 69 -5.69 2.16 3.66
CA ILE A 69 -6.78 1.17 3.64
C ILE A 69 -7.38 1.02 5.04
N ALA A 70 -6.53 0.93 6.07
CA ALA A 70 -6.99 0.82 7.44
C ALA A 70 -7.79 2.05 7.87
N THR A 71 -7.29 3.25 7.56
CA THR A 71 -7.97 4.50 7.87
C THR A 71 -9.34 4.60 7.21
N MET A 72 -9.40 4.26 5.92
CA MET A 72 -10.67 4.29 5.18
C MET A 72 -11.73 3.39 5.82
N ASN A 73 -11.33 2.24 6.35
CA ASN A 73 -12.23 1.26 6.95
C ASN A 73 -12.38 1.40 8.46
N VAL A 74 -11.76 2.41 9.06
CA VAL A 74 -11.72 2.62 10.52
C VAL A 74 -11.14 1.41 11.24
N TRP A 75 -10.04 0.86 10.69
CA TRP A 75 -9.35 -0.32 11.21
C TRP A 75 -7.98 -0.01 11.81
N GLU A 76 -7.63 1.26 12.04
CA GLU A 76 -6.28 1.63 12.48
C GLU A 76 -5.85 0.88 13.75
N GLU A 77 -6.71 0.88 14.75
CA GLU A 77 -6.42 0.17 16.00
C GLU A 77 -6.55 -1.34 15.84
N LEU A 78 -7.58 -1.77 15.11
CA LEU A 78 -7.85 -3.20 14.88
C LEU A 78 -6.71 -3.88 14.13
N LEU A 79 -6.12 -3.19 13.18
CA LEU A 79 -5.00 -3.75 12.38
C LEU A 79 -3.82 -4.09 13.28
N GLU A 80 -3.41 -3.18 14.14
CA GLU A 80 -2.28 -3.41 15.04
C GLU A 80 -2.59 -4.46 16.09
N GLU A 81 -3.79 -4.44 16.66
CA GLU A 81 -4.25 -5.46 17.60
C GLU A 81 -4.21 -6.84 16.99
N GLU A 82 -4.69 -6.98 15.74
CA GLU A 82 -4.71 -8.26 15.04
C GLU A 82 -3.29 -8.75 14.72
N ARG A 83 -2.41 -7.82 14.31
CA ARG A 83 -1.01 -8.15 14.05
C ARG A 83 -0.32 -8.69 15.31
N ILE A 84 -0.51 -8.02 16.44
CA ILE A 84 0.06 -8.42 17.72
C ILE A 84 -0.51 -9.77 18.16
N ALA A 85 -1.82 -9.95 18.05
CA ALA A 85 -2.48 -11.20 18.44
C ALA A 85 -1.95 -12.39 17.64
N LYS A 86 -1.76 -12.22 16.32
CA LYS A 86 -1.18 -13.27 15.48
C LYS A 86 0.26 -13.57 15.87
N ASN A 87 1.04 -12.56 16.22
CA ASN A 87 2.42 -12.76 16.69
C ASN A 87 2.47 -13.55 17.99
N ILE A 88 1.55 -13.28 18.90
CA ILE A 88 1.47 -14.02 20.18
C ILE A 88 1.05 -15.48 19.93
N ASN A 89 0.06 -15.69 19.07
CA ASN A 89 -0.52 -17.02 18.86
C ASN A 89 0.27 -17.90 17.91
N ARG A 90 0.88 -17.32 16.88
CA ARG A 90 1.54 -18.07 15.80
C ARG A 90 3.01 -17.71 15.63
N GLY A 91 3.47 -16.64 16.24
CA GLY A 91 4.82 -16.12 16.05
C GLY A 91 4.96 -15.27 14.80
N GLY A 92 6.13 -14.67 14.67
CA GLY A 92 6.51 -13.98 13.43
C GLY A 92 7.24 -14.94 12.50
N PHE A 93 8.18 -14.42 11.73
CA PHE A 93 8.88 -15.20 10.70
C PHE A 93 10.38 -15.33 10.97
N SER A 94 10.86 -14.91 12.13
CA SER A 94 12.30 -14.81 12.41
C SER A 94 13.02 -16.15 12.49
N LYS A 95 12.30 -17.24 12.71
CA LYS A 95 12.89 -18.59 12.75
C LYS A 95 13.10 -19.18 11.36
N ARG A 96 12.59 -18.54 10.30
CA ARG A 96 12.81 -18.92 8.89
C ARG A 96 12.35 -20.33 8.54
N TYR A 97 11.35 -20.87 9.23
CA TYR A 97 10.83 -22.20 8.93
C TYR A 97 10.19 -22.25 7.55
N ILE A 98 10.60 -23.24 6.75
CA ILE A 98 9.95 -23.58 5.49
C ILE A 98 9.21 -24.90 5.71
N LEU A 99 7.89 -24.86 5.69
CA LEU A 99 7.08 -26.05 5.87
C LEU A 99 7.15 -26.89 4.60
N LYS A 100 7.73 -28.07 4.67
CA LYS A 100 7.88 -28.96 3.51
C LYS A 100 6.76 -29.98 3.43
N GLU A 101 6.35 -30.56 4.55
CA GLU A 101 5.28 -31.54 4.57
C GLU A 101 4.70 -31.67 5.98
N VAL A 102 3.52 -32.23 6.04
CA VAL A 102 2.84 -32.55 7.30
C VAL A 102 2.45 -34.01 7.24
N SER A 103 2.71 -34.73 8.32
CA SER A 103 2.32 -36.13 8.45
C SER A 103 1.74 -36.37 9.83
N ASP A 104 1.08 -37.50 10.02
CA ASP A 104 0.61 -37.90 11.34
C ASP A 104 1.80 -38.21 12.25
N LYS A 105 1.66 -37.94 13.52
CA LYS A 105 2.70 -38.24 14.51
C LYS A 105 2.93 -39.74 14.68
#